data_293a5b6e2891175f1a071769ec2789e3
#
_entry.id   293a5b6e2891175f1a071769ec2789e3
#
_cell.length_a   1.000
_cell.length_b   1.000
_cell.length_c   1.000
_cell.angle_alpha   90.00
_cell.angle_beta   90.00
_cell.angle_gamma   90.00
#
_symmetry.space_group_name_H-M   'P 1'
#
loop_
_entity.id
_entity.type
_entity.pdbx_description
1 polymer ?
#
loop_
_entity_poly.entity_id
_entity_poly.type
_entity_poly.pdbx_seq_one_letter_code
_entity_poly.pdbx_strand_id
1 'polypeptide(L)'
;MEQIRVEKTASRGIVVEKVYMYLEPDLTPATGTIADDQVQAEIEKFAAAKNAVVEELGQLAEKNEIFAAHLEIANDFMLQDGVESKIKDSKSNVEQAISNTIDEFAMIFASMDDEYMKERAADVRDIGKRMMAVVKGVKLPDLGVLTEPVVVMAKDMYPSDTVKINPALVKGIITEEGGVTSHVSIIAKSLGIPTLVGVKGILSKVDDGEYICMDAGEGVIVVKPDEETEKEYLDKKAAYEQERARLEGLRNTPAVTKDGKRIYLCANVGNVQDIRNALPMNIDGVGLFRSEFLYMQNTHFPTEEEQFVVYKEAAELASQELTIRTLDIGGDKELSYYEFEKEENPFLGWRAIRISLDMKDMFKEQLRAILRASAFGHVRIMFPMIIAMEELKNAKALVKECMKELDERGQAYDKNIEMGMMIETPASVMLADEFAKEADFFSIGTNDLTQYILVVDRGNKKIAKMYDYFNPAVVRAIKQVIEAGHKEGIKVGMCGEMAGDQKAVELLLDLGLDEFSMSAGSIDYVREQILNRE
;
A
#
# COMPACT_ATOMS: atom_id res chain seq x y z
N MET A 1 2.36 -19.79 29.89
CA MET A 1 2.48 -18.47 29.26
C MET A 1 3.75 -18.41 28.44
N GLU A 2 3.67 -18.08 27.16
CA GLU A 2 4.82 -17.86 26.25
C GLU A 2 4.64 -16.51 25.57
N GLN A 3 5.69 -15.69 25.56
CA GLN A 3 5.68 -14.40 24.87
C GLN A 3 6.51 -14.50 23.59
N ILE A 4 5.91 -14.09 22.46
CA ILE A 4 6.52 -14.10 21.14
C ILE A 4 6.63 -12.66 20.65
N ARG A 5 7.82 -12.27 20.18
CA ARG A 5 8.04 -10.96 19.55
C ARG A 5 8.09 -11.08 18.04
N VAL A 6 7.45 -10.14 17.37
CA VAL A 6 7.25 -10.09 15.93
C VAL A 6 7.75 -8.77 15.40
N GLU A 7 8.53 -8.78 14.33
CA GLU A 7 9.10 -7.57 13.73
C GLU A 7 8.15 -6.91 12.73
N LYS A 8 7.17 -7.66 12.21
CA LYS A 8 6.33 -7.21 11.09
C LYS A 8 4.89 -6.97 11.53
N THR A 9 4.57 -5.72 11.77
CA THR A 9 3.21 -5.24 12.05
C THR A 9 2.59 -4.67 10.78
N ALA A 10 1.43 -5.20 10.37
CA ALA A 10 0.67 -4.68 9.24
C ALA A 10 -0.36 -3.65 9.69
N SER A 11 -1.05 -3.87 10.80
CA SER A 11 -2.05 -2.96 11.36
C SER A 11 -1.98 -2.96 12.89
N ARG A 12 -1.98 -1.78 13.51
CA ARG A 12 -1.83 -1.63 14.96
C ARG A 12 -3.14 -1.90 15.70
N GLY A 13 -3.03 -2.27 16.96
CA GLY A 13 -4.14 -2.44 17.91
C GLY A 13 -3.84 -3.52 18.94
N ILE A 14 -4.69 -3.60 19.96
CA ILE A 14 -4.57 -4.55 21.06
C ILE A 14 -5.80 -5.45 21.07
N VAL A 15 -5.56 -6.76 21.15
CA VAL A 15 -6.61 -7.78 21.09
C VAL A 15 -6.41 -8.79 22.21
N VAL A 16 -7.52 -9.17 22.86
CA VAL A 16 -7.57 -10.26 23.85
C VAL A 16 -8.79 -11.08 23.47
N GLU A 17 -8.56 -12.17 22.73
CA GLU A 17 -9.63 -13.02 22.20
C GLU A 17 -9.15 -14.46 22.01
N LYS A 18 -10.09 -15.37 21.76
CA LYS A 18 -9.81 -16.73 21.36
C LYS A 18 -9.24 -16.80 19.95
N VAL A 19 -8.38 -17.74 19.70
CA VAL A 19 -7.87 -18.06 18.37
C VAL A 19 -8.87 -18.92 17.62
N TYR A 20 -9.11 -18.58 16.37
CA TYR A 20 -9.71 -19.43 15.36
C TYR A 20 -8.63 -19.85 14.38
N MET A 21 -8.31 -21.15 14.39
CA MET A 21 -7.29 -21.72 13.52
C MET A 21 -7.87 -21.88 12.11
N TYR A 22 -7.47 -20.98 11.22
CA TYR A 22 -7.82 -21.04 9.80
C TYR A 22 -6.85 -22.01 9.09
N LEU A 23 -7.07 -23.31 9.30
CA LEU A 23 -6.23 -24.36 8.75
C LEU A 23 -6.89 -24.96 7.51
N GLU A 24 -6.12 -25.00 6.46
CA GLU A 24 -6.52 -25.72 5.25
C GLU A 24 -6.47 -27.23 5.49
N PRO A 25 -7.49 -27.99 5.02
CA PRO A 25 -7.45 -29.43 5.06
C PRO A 25 -6.31 -29.95 4.17
N ASP A 26 -5.85 -31.18 4.44
CA ASP A 26 -4.87 -31.83 3.57
C ASP A 26 -5.46 -32.11 2.19
N LEU A 27 -5.06 -31.29 1.23
CA LEU A 27 -5.44 -31.40 -0.18
C LEU A 27 -4.38 -32.09 -1.03
N THR A 28 -3.37 -32.74 -0.42
CA THR A 28 -2.35 -33.49 -1.16
C THR A 28 -3.03 -34.52 -2.06
N PRO A 29 -2.79 -34.52 -3.38
CA PRO A 29 -3.45 -35.42 -4.30
C PRO A 29 -3.01 -36.86 -4.05
N ALA A 30 -3.94 -37.77 -4.10
CA ALA A 30 -3.62 -39.17 -4.13
C ALA A 30 -2.86 -39.52 -5.42
N THR A 31 -1.76 -40.21 -5.32
CA THR A 31 -0.95 -40.63 -6.48
C THR A 31 -1.36 -42.01 -6.96
N GLY A 32 -1.38 -42.24 -8.27
CA GLY A 32 -1.65 -43.54 -8.86
C GLY A 32 -2.29 -43.45 -10.25
N THR A 33 -2.15 -44.54 -11.00
CA THR A 33 -2.81 -44.71 -12.30
C THR A 33 -4.12 -45.45 -12.14
N ILE A 34 -5.10 -45.11 -13.00
CA ILE A 34 -6.42 -45.74 -13.04
C ILE A 34 -6.51 -46.76 -14.19
N ALA A 35 -7.41 -47.73 -14.06
CA ALA A 35 -7.73 -48.67 -15.13
C ALA A 35 -8.63 -48.02 -16.20
N ASP A 36 -8.64 -48.59 -17.41
CA ASP A 36 -9.40 -48.04 -18.56
C ASP A 36 -10.91 -47.92 -18.27
N ASP A 37 -11.46 -48.83 -17.50
CA ASP A 37 -12.87 -48.85 -17.10
C ASP A 37 -13.22 -47.78 -16.03
N GLN A 38 -12.23 -47.20 -15.38
CA GLN A 38 -12.40 -46.15 -14.37
C GLN A 38 -12.35 -44.73 -14.97
N VAL A 39 -11.84 -44.55 -16.19
CA VAL A 39 -11.64 -43.23 -16.83
C VAL A 39 -12.92 -42.41 -16.83
N GLN A 40 -14.04 -43.01 -17.24
CA GLN A 40 -15.31 -42.29 -17.30
C GLN A 40 -15.79 -41.81 -15.92
N ALA A 41 -15.62 -42.65 -14.89
CA ALA A 41 -15.98 -42.30 -13.52
C ALA A 41 -15.14 -41.14 -12.97
N GLU A 42 -13.83 -41.05 -13.29
CA GLU A 42 -12.96 -39.97 -12.88
C GLU A 42 -13.31 -38.67 -13.62
N ILE A 43 -13.69 -38.70 -14.90
CA ILE A 43 -14.19 -37.53 -15.65
C ILE A 43 -15.50 -37.02 -15.02
N GLU A 44 -16.41 -37.90 -14.64
CA GLU A 44 -17.66 -37.52 -13.98
C GLU A 44 -17.41 -36.87 -12.62
N LYS A 45 -16.43 -37.36 -11.82
CA LYS A 45 -16.00 -36.69 -10.58
C LYS A 45 -15.47 -35.29 -10.82
N PHE A 46 -14.64 -35.13 -11.85
CA PHE A 46 -14.13 -33.79 -12.23
C PHE A 46 -15.27 -32.87 -12.63
N ALA A 47 -16.18 -33.33 -13.49
CA ALA A 47 -17.32 -32.51 -13.94
C ALA A 47 -18.21 -32.08 -12.75
N ALA A 48 -18.45 -32.99 -11.79
CA ALA A 48 -19.19 -32.69 -10.57
C ALA A 48 -18.47 -31.63 -9.72
N ALA A 49 -17.15 -31.78 -9.53
CA ALA A 49 -16.35 -30.81 -8.77
C ALA A 49 -16.33 -29.43 -9.44
N LYS A 50 -16.10 -29.39 -10.75
CA LYS A 50 -16.13 -28.14 -11.52
C LYS A 50 -17.49 -27.43 -11.38
N ASN A 51 -18.60 -28.16 -11.60
CA ASN A 51 -19.93 -27.58 -11.53
C ASN A 51 -20.24 -27.02 -10.13
N ALA A 52 -19.85 -27.71 -9.08
CA ALA A 52 -20.03 -27.24 -7.69
C ALA A 52 -19.25 -25.95 -7.43
N VAL A 53 -17.99 -25.86 -7.91
CA VAL A 53 -17.17 -24.64 -7.77
C VAL A 53 -17.73 -23.50 -8.61
N VAL A 54 -18.18 -23.75 -9.83
CA VAL A 54 -18.80 -22.74 -10.70
C VAL A 54 -20.09 -22.19 -10.07
N GLU A 55 -20.92 -23.04 -9.47
CA GLU A 55 -22.13 -22.61 -8.76
C GLU A 55 -21.78 -21.74 -7.53
N GLU A 56 -20.80 -22.15 -6.71
CA GLU A 56 -20.33 -21.40 -5.54
C GLU A 56 -19.78 -20.02 -5.98
N LEU A 57 -18.88 -19.99 -6.97
CA LEU A 57 -18.29 -18.76 -7.48
C LEU A 57 -19.32 -17.85 -8.14
N GLY A 58 -20.33 -18.40 -8.81
CA GLY A 58 -21.44 -17.63 -9.37
C GLY A 58 -22.20 -16.84 -8.31
N GLN A 59 -22.52 -17.47 -7.18
CA GLN A 59 -23.19 -16.80 -6.04
C GLN A 59 -22.31 -15.73 -5.39
N LEU A 60 -20.99 -15.93 -5.38
CA LEU A 60 -20.03 -14.95 -4.83
C LEU A 60 -19.79 -13.79 -5.79
N ALA A 61 -19.79 -14.02 -7.10
CA ALA A 61 -19.59 -13.00 -8.13
C ALA A 61 -20.72 -11.94 -8.15
N GLU A 62 -21.94 -12.31 -7.77
CA GLU A 62 -23.04 -11.37 -7.57
C GLU A 62 -22.76 -10.32 -6.49
N LYS A 63 -21.83 -10.63 -5.57
CA LYS A 63 -21.50 -9.79 -4.41
C LYS A 63 -20.16 -9.07 -4.55
N ASN A 64 -19.26 -9.57 -5.39
CA ASN A 64 -17.92 -9.00 -5.54
C ASN A 64 -17.31 -9.38 -6.91
N GLU A 65 -16.82 -8.38 -7.64
CA GLU A 65 -16.21 -8.51 -8.98
C GLU A 65 -14.98 -9.43 -9.04
N ILE A 66 -14.24 -9.60 -7.94
CA ILE A 66 -13.09 -10.50 -7.86
C ILE A 66 -13.50 -11.94 -8.24
N PHE A 67 -14.67 -12.38 -7.77
CA PHE A 67 -15.16 -13.72 -8.07
C PHE A 67 -15.67 -13.90 -9.51
N ALA A 68 -15.97 -12.82 -10.22
CA ALA A 68 -16.29 -12.90 -11.64
C ALA A 68 -15.08 -13.42 -12.45
N ALA A 69 -13.90 -12.94 -12.14
CA ALA A 69 -12.65 -13.41 -12.72
C ALA A 69 -12.33 -14.88 -12.37
N HIS A 70 -12.55 -15.28 -11.11
CA HIS A 70 -12.41 -16.69 -10.71
C HIS A 70 -13.41 -17.59 -11.46
N LEU A 71 -14.64 -17.11 -11.67
CA LEU A 71 -15.66 -17.81 -12.41
C LEU A 71 -15.26 -18.02 -13.89
N GLU A 72 -14.65 -17.02 -14.52
CA GLU A 72 -14.10 -17.14 -15.88
C GLU A 72 -13.02 -18.21 -15.97
N ILE A 73 -12.04 -18.23 -15.04
CA ILE A 73 -10.98 -19.24 -14.99
C ILE A 73 -11.56 -20.62 -14.74
N ALA A 74 -12.51 -20.78 -13.82
CA ALA A 74 -13.15 -22.07 -13.53
C ALA A 74 -13.93 -22.63 -14.74
N ASN A 75 -14.41 -21.76 -15.64
CA ASN A 75 -15.09 -22.14 -16.88
C ASN A 75 -14.16 -22.20 -18.09
N ASP A 76 -12.86 -21.93 -17.93
CA ASP A 76 -11.91 -21.95 -19.04
C ASP A 76 -11.82 -23.34 -19.68
N PHE A 77 -11.96 -23.37 -21.02
CA PHE A 77 -11.93 -24.59 -21.81
C PHE A 77 -10.57 -25.30 -21.75
N MET A 78 -9.48 -24.53 -21.73
CA MET A 78 -8.12 -25.08 -21.70
C MET A 78 -7.83 -25.80 -20.36
N LEU A 79 -8.32 -25.23 -19.27
CA LEU A 79 -8.21 -25.85 -17.94
C LEU A 79 -9.01 -27.16 -17.90
N GLN A 80 -10.22 -27.16 -18.42
CA GLN A 80 -11.06 -28.37 -18.49
C GLN A 80 -10.42 -29.43 -19.36
N ASP A 81 -10.00 -29.10 -20.58
CA ASP A 81 -9.36 -30.03 -21.53
C ASP A 81 -8.05 -30.59 -20.96
N GLY A 82 -7.27 -29.76 -20.26
CA GLY A 82 -6.04 -30.17 -19.59
C GLY A 82 -6.25 -31.24 -18.53
N VAL A 83 -7.28 -31.11 -17.69
CA VAL A 83 -7.62 -32.13 -16.68
C VAL A 83 -8.15 -33.40 -17.35
N GLU A 84 -9.09 -33.28 -18.28
CA GLU A 84 -9.68 -34.41 -18.97
C GLU A 84 -8.64 -35.21 -19.78
N SER A 85 -7.73 -34.54 -20.49
CA SER A 85 -6.64 -35.21 -21.21
C SER A 85 -5.72 -36.00 -20.29
N LYS A 86 -5.36 -35.45 -19.10
CA LYS A 86 -4.54 -36.18 -18.12
C LYS A 86 -5.26 -37.43 -17.58
N ILE A 87 -6.57 -37.36 -17.39
CA ILE A 87 -7.36 -38.56 -16.99
C ILE A 87 -7.40 -39.56 -18.14
N LYS A 88 -7.65 -39.15 -19.40
CA LYS A 88 -7.81 -40.04 -20.55
C LYS A 88 -6.48 -40.62 -21.02
N ASP A 89 -5.47 -39.77 -21.23
CA ASP A 89 -4.23 -40.15 -21.92
C ASP A 89 -3.16 -40.66 -20.94
N SER A 90 -3.02 -39.99 -19.79
CA SER A 90 -2.03 -40.35 -18.76
C SER A 90 -2.57 -41.33 -17.72
N LYS A 91 -3.86 -41.67 -17.80
CA LYS A 91 -4.54 -42.54 -16.82
C LYS A 91 -4.35 -42.06 -15.37
N SER A 92 -4.31 -40.76 -15.18
CA SER A 92 -4.23 -40.14 -13.86
C SER A 92 -5.60 -40.17 -13.17
N ASN A 93 -5.64 -40.39 -11.85
CA ASN A 93 -6.88 -40.14 -11.11
C ASN A 93 -7.23 -38.63 -11.12
N VAL A 94 -8.45 -38.28 -10.78
CA VAL A 94 -8.96 -36.92 -10.84
C VAL A 94 -8.16 -35.94 -9.97
N GLU A 95 -7.72 -36.35 -8.78
CA GLU A 95 -6.95 -35.50 -7.86
C GLU A 95 -5.60 -35.12 -8.47
N GLN A 96 -4.87 -36.11 -9.01
CA GLN A 96 -3.57 -35.89 -9.66
C GLN A 96 -3.73 -35.08 -10.95
N ALA A 97 -4.78 -35.30 -11.73
CA ALA A 97 -5.06 -34.59 -12.95
C ALA A 97 -5.37 -33.11 -12.68
N ILE A 98 -6.18 -32.81 -11.67
CA ILE A 98 -6.45 -31.42 -11.22
C ILE A 98 -5.15 -30.78 -10.75
N SER A 99 -4.42 -31.38 -9.82
CA SER A 99 -3.18 -30.81 -9.27
C SER A 99 -2.17 -30.46 -10.36
N ASN A 100 -1.86 -31.43 -11.25
CA ASN A 100 -0.90 -31.22 -12.32
C ASN A 100 -1.33 -30.11 -13.31
N THR A 101 -2.61 -30.03 -13.64
CA THR A 101 -3.12 -29.00 -14.56
C THR A 101 -3.07 -27.63 -13.91
N ILE A 102 -3.49 -27.51 -12.65
CA ILE A 102 -3.45 -26.26 -11.89
C ILE A 102 -2.00 -25.77 -11.75
N ASP A 103 -1.05 -26.66 -11.44
CA ASP A 103 0.36 -26.29 -11.32
C ASP A 103 0.95 -25.80 -12.65
N GLU A 104 0.60 -26.46 -13.77
CA GLU A 104 1.03 -26.03 -15.11
C GLU A 104 0.48 -24.64 -15.46
N PHE A 105 -0.82 -24.42 -15.24
CA PHE A 105 -1.44 -23.11 -15.49
C PHE A 105 -0.86 -22.02 -14.59
N ALA A 106 -0.73 -22.31 -13.30
CA ALA A 106 -0.14 -21.39 -12.35
C ALA A 106 1.32 -21.03 -12.70
N MET A 107 2.12 -22.02 -13.18
CA MET A 107 3.47 -21.75 -13.67
C MET A 107 3.48 -20.85 -14.92
N ILE A 108 2.56 -21.10 -15.86
CA ILE A 108 2.44 -20.27 -17.07
C ILE A 108 2.18 -18.81 -16.67
N PHE A 109 1.18 -18.56 -15.82
CA PHE A 109 0.88 -17.21 -15.35
C PHE A 109 2.02 -16.60 -14.53
N ALA A 110 2.65 -17.37 -13.65
CA ALA A 110 3.77 -16.90 -12.82
C ALA A 110 5.04 -16.60 -13.64
N SER A 111 5.19 -17.20 -14.84
CA SER A 111 6.32 -16.96 -15.75
C SER A 111 6.12 -15.78 -16.69
N MET A 112 4.93 -15.18 -16.71
CA MET A 112 4.68 -13.97 -17.50
C MET A 112 5.31 -12.75 -16.82
N ASP A 113 5.82 -11.81 -17.62
CA ASP A 113 6.43 -10.58 -17.09
C ASP A 113 5.40 -9.54 -16.59
N ASP A 114 4.12 -9.89 -16.61
CA ASP A 114 2.98 -9.06 -16.22
C ASP A 114 2.55 -9.38 -14.78
N GLU A 115 2.61 -8.38 -13.88
CA GLU A 115 2.22 -8.55 -12.46
C GLU A 115 0.74 -8.95 -12.31
N TYR A 116 -0.15 -8.41 -13.12
CA TYR A 116 -1.56 -8.81 -13.13
C TYR A 116 -1.73 -10.29 -13.49
N MET A 117 -0.95 -10.78 -14.46
CA MET A 117 -0.95 -12.20 -14.81
C MET A 117 -0.29 -13.06 -13.73
N LYS A 118 0.73 -12.57 -13.03
CA LYS A 118 1.30 -13.28 -11.87
C LYS A 118 0.31 -13.42 -10.72
N GLU A 119 -0.51 -12.41 -10.47
CA GLU A 119 -1.61 -12.50 -9.49
C GLU A 119 -2.63 -13.56 -9.90
N ARG A 120 -2.91 -13.73 -11.18
CA ARG A 120 -3.76 -14.81 -11.70
C ARG A 120 -3.26 -16.22 -11.37
N ALA A 121 -1.97 -16.41 -11.15
CA ALA A 121 -1.44 -17.67 -10.67
C ALA A 121 -2.00 -18.05 -9.29
N ALA A 122 -2.24 -17.08 -8.41
CA ALA A 122 -2.89 -17.29 -7.12
C ALA A 122 -4.37 -17.66 -7.28
N ASP A 123 -5.09 -16.99 -8.20
CA ASP A 123 -6.49 -17.27 -8.51
C ASP A 123 -6.67 -18.70 -9.04
N VAL A 124 -5.79 -19.13 -9.96
CA VAL A 124 -5.79 -20.51 -10.49
C VAL A 124 -5.59 -21.52 -9.36
N ARG A 125 -4.67 -21.27 -8.43
CA ARG A 125 -4.46 -22.15 -7.27
C ARG A 125 -5.67 -22.20 -6.33
N ASP A 126 -6.35 -21.06 -6.10
CA ASP A 126 -7.59 -21.04 -5.29
C ASP A 126 -8.69 -21.89 -5.93
N ILE A 127 -8.86 -21.80 -7.24
CA ILE A 127 -9.84 -22.65 -7.98
C ILE A 127 -9.49 -24.12 -7.87
N GLY A 128 -8.20 -24.47 -8.07
CA GLY A 128 -7.72 -25.84 -7.91
C GLY A 128 -7.97 -26.41 -6.52
N LYS A 129 -7.71 -25.61 -5.49
CA LYS A 129 -7.99 -25.92 -4.09
C LYS A 129 -9.47 -26.21 -3.84
N ARG A 130 -10.37 -25.38 -4.39
CA ARG A 130 -11.83 -25.60 -4.28
C ARG A 130 -12.26 -26.88 -4.98
N MET A 131 -11.79 -27.12 -6.20
CA MET A 131 -12.08 -28.36 -6.92
C MET A 131 -11.58 -29.60 -6.17
N MET A 132 -10.35 -29.53 -5.63
CA MET A 132 -9.76 -30.62 -4.86
C MET A 132 -10.56 -30.91 -3.57
N ALA A 133 -11.01 -29.86 -2.87
CA ALA A 133 -11.82 -29.99 -1.68
C ALA A 133 -13.15 -30.72 -1.96
N VAL A 134 -13.80 -30.38 -3.08
CA VAL A 134 -15.04 -31.09 -3.51
C VAL A 134 -14.74 -32.54 -3.83
N VAL A 135 -13.67 -32.85 -4.59
CA VAL A 135 -13.28 -34.23 -4.94
C VAL A 135 -12.99 -35.07 -3.70
N LYS A 136 -12.31 -34.49 -2.71
CA LYS A 136 -11.97 -35.14 -1.44
C LYS A 136 -13.14 -35.18 -0.45
N GLY A 137 -14.24 -34.49 -0.71
CA GLY A 137 -15.37 -34.38 0.20
C GLY A 137 -15.04 -33.65 1.51
N VAL A 138 -14.03 -32.76 1.51
CA VAL A 138 -13.65 -31.95 2.67
C VAL A 138 -14.17 -30.52 2.52
N LYS A 139 -14.49 -29.89 3.66
CA LYS A 139 -14.88 -28.48 3.65
C LYS A 139 -13.66 -27.59 3.83
N LEU A 140 -13.56 -26.56 3.02
CA LEU A 140 -12.61 -25.48 3.27
C LEU A 140 -13.08 -24.65 4.47
N PRO A 141 -12.14 -24.09 5.26
CA PRO A 141 -12.49 -23.19 6.34
C PRO A 141 -13.19 -21.94 5.76
N ASP A 142 -14.17 -21.40 6.47
CA ASP A 142 -14.95 -20.25 6.02
C ASP A 142 -15.12 -19.24 7.16
N LEU A 143 -14.62 -18.02 6.97
CA LEU A 143 -14.77 -16.92 7.92
C LEU A 143 -16.21 -16.39 8.01
N GLY A 144 -17.06 -16.72 7.04
CA GLY A 144 -18.48 -16.35 7.03
C GLY A 144 -19.34 -17.08 8.07
N VAL A 145 -18.82 -18.18 8.65
CA VAL A 145 -19.56 -18.99 9.66
C VAL A 145 -19.19 -18.64 11.11
N LEU A 146 -18.32 -17.67 11.34
CA LEU A 146 -17.95 -17.23 12.68
C LEU A 146 -19.19 -16.68 13.43
N THR A 147 -19.31 -17.04 14.70
CA THR A 147 -20.44 -16.65 15.57
C THR A 147 -20.00 -15.85 16.80
N GLU A 148 -18.71 -15.86 17.13
CA GLU A 148 -18.10 -15.12 18.24
C GLU A 148 -16.86 -14.36 17.78
N PRO A 149 -16.43 -13.30 18.52
CA PRO A 149 -15.19 -12.61 18.25
C PRO A 149 -13.96 -13.52 18.37
N VAL A 150 -13.04 -13.42 17.41
CA VAL A 150 -11.84 -14.26 17.37
C VAL A 150 -10.63 -13.51 16.81
N VAL A 151 -9.43 -14.05 17.10
CA VAL A 151 -8.22 -13.78 16.33
C VAL A 151 -8.05 -14.91 15.31
N VAL A 152 -8.07 -14.59 14.04
CA VAL A 152 -7.81 -15.54 12.96
C VAL A 152 -6.32 -15.83 12.89
N MET A 153 -5.94 -17.09 12.98
CA MET A 153 -4.56 -17.52 12.84
C MET A 153 -4.44 -18.47 11.66
N ALA A 154 -3.62 -18.10 10.67
CA ALA A 154 -3.49 -18.81 9.40
C ALA A 154 -2.02 -18.98 9.00
N LYS A 155 -1.75 -19.92 8.09
CA LYS A 155 -0.45 -19.99 7.43
C LYS A 155 -0.27 -18.79 6.50
N ASP A 156 -1.25 -18.57 5.62
CA ASP A 156 -1.44 -17.42 4.75
C ASP A 156 -2.93 -17.30 4.44
N MET A 157 -3.35 -16.22 3.78
CA MET A 157 -4.74 -15.99 3.39
C MET A 157 -4.81 -15.53 1.94
N TYR A 158 -5.71 -16.11 1.18
CA TYR A 158 -5.97 -15.74 -0.21
C TYR A 158 -6.93 -14.54 -0.30
N PRO A 159 -6.94 -13.82 -1.43
CA PRO A 159 -7.89 -12.74 -1.66
C PRO A 159 -9.35 -13.13 -1.41
N SER A 160 -9.75 -14.32 -1.85
CA SER A 160 -11.09 -14.89 -1.64
C SER A 160 -11.49 -15.09 -0.17
N ASP A 161 -10.50 -15.33 0.70
CA ASP A 161 -10.73 -15.50 2.14
C ASP A 161 -10.97 -14.13 2.81
N THR A 162 -10.22 -13.12 2.36
CA THR A 162 -10.26 -11.76 2.94
C THR A 162 -11.59 -11.05 2.69
N VAL A 163 -12.27 -11.36 1.58
CA VAL A 163 -13.60 -10.80 1.26
C VAL A 163 -14.68 -11.21 2.27
N LYS A 164 -14.51 -12.37 2.91
CA LYS A 164 -15.44 -12.90 3.91
C LYS A 164 -15.19 -12.39 5.33
N ILE A 165 -14.19 -11.54 5.53
CA ILE A 165 -13.85 -10.98 6.84
C ILE A 165 -14.97 -10.06 7.31
N ASN A 166 -15.58 -10.42 8.45
CA ASN A 166 -16.48 -9.54 9.19
C ASN A 166 -15.71 -8.88 10.34
N PRO A 167 -15.45 -7.55 10.31
CA PRO A 167 -14.70 -6.86 11.36
C PRO A 167 -15.38 -6.89 12.74
N ALA A 168 -16.69 -7.18 12.79
CA ALA A 168 -17.39 -7.37 14.05
C ALA A 168 -16.95 -8.67 14.76
N LEU A 169 -16.49 -9.68 14.02
CA LEU A 169 -16.10 -11.00 14.53
C LEU A 169 -14.61 -11.26 14.44
N VAL A 170 -13.94 -10.84 13.36
CA VAL A 170 -12.48 -10.95 13.24
C VAL A 170 -11.83 -9.74 13.93
N LYS A 171 -11.33 -9.95 15.14
CA LYS A 171 -10.72 -8.89 15.98
C LYS A 171 -9.23 -8.77 15.80
N GLY A 172 -8.57 -9.77 15.23
CA GLY A 172 -7.15 -9.76 14.93
C GLY A 172 -6.81 -10.81 13.89
N ILE A 173 -5.69 -10.62 13.20
CA ILE A 173 -5.16 -11.57 12.22
C ILE A 173 -3.69 -11.82 12.51
N ILE A 174 -3.29 -13.09 12.48
CA ILE A 174 -1.89 -13.52 12.60
C ILE A 174 -1.60 -14.50 11.47
N THR A 175 -0.57 -14.24 10.66
CA THR A 175 -0.14 -15.19 9.63
C THR A 175 1.32 -15.62 9.80
N GLU A 176 1.63 -16.90 9.48
CA GLU A 176 3.01 -17.40 9.47
C GLU A 176 3.81 -16.86 8.30
N GLU A 177 3.16 -16.72 7.15
CA GLU A 177 3.74 -16.23 5.91
C GLU A 177 3.22 -14.82 5.60
N GLY A 178 3.72 -14.24 4.51
CA GLY A 178 3.33 -12.91 4.08
C GLY A 178 4.21 -11.78 4.62
N GLY A 179 3.95 -10.59 4.12
CA GLY A 179 4.64 -9.35 4.46
C GLY A 179 3.67 -8.21 4.69
N VAL A 180 4.18 -7.07 5.13
CA VAL A 180 3.38 -5.87 5.40
C VAL A 180 2.68 -5.28 4.15
N THR A 181 3.12 -5.71 2.97
CA THR A 181 2.55 -5.36 1.66
C THR A 181 1.67 -6.46 1.07
N SER A 182 1.49 -7.59 1.78
CA SER A 182 0.63 -8.68 1.31
C SER A 182 -0.84 -8.24 1.25
N HIS A 183 -1.63 -8.95 0.43
CA HIS A 183 -3.06 -8.65 0.26
C HIS A 183 -3.83 -8.64 1.59
N VAL A 184 -3.58 -9.63 2.45
CA VAL A 184 -4.20 -9.68 3.79
C VAL A 184 -3.84 -8.46 4.64
N SER A 185 -2.58 -7.98 4.54
CA SER A 185 -2.13 -6.79 5.27
C SER A 185 -2.85 -5.53 4.81
N ILE A 186 -3.05 -5.38 3.51
CA ILE A 186 -3.76 -4.24 2.91
C ILE A 186 -5.22 -4.23 3.36
N ILE A 187 -5.91 -5.35 3.23
CA ILE A 187 -7.33 -5.49 3.63
C ILE A 187 -7.49 -5.30 5.13
N ALA A 188 -6.67 -5.96 5.95
CA ALA A 188 -6.74 -5.79 7.41
C ALA A 188 -6.53 -4.33 7.85
N LYS A 189 -5.59 -3.64 7.22
CA LYS A 189 -5.33 -2.20 7.46
C LYS A 189 -6.54 -1.34 7.07
N SER A 190 -7.17 -1.62 5.92
CA SER A 190 -8.36 -0.89 5.48
C SER A 190 -9.57 -1.11 6.40
N LEU A 191 -9.70 -2.31 6.97
CA LEU A 191 -10.75 -2.67 7.92
C LEU A 191 -10.41 -2.27 9.37
N GLY A 192 -9.20 -1.76 9.63
CA GLY A 192 -8.74 -1.40 10.97
C GLY A 192 -8.55 -2.61 11.90
N ILE A 193 -8.29 -3.80 11.34
CA ILE A 193 -8.10 -5.04 12.11
C ILE A 193 -6.61 -5.16 12.48
N PRO A 194 -6.26 -5.25 13.79
CA PRO A 194 -4.89 -5.49 14.25
C PRO A 194 -4.29 -6.73 13.60
N THR A 195 -3.09 -6.62 13.01
CA THR A 195 -2.53 -7.71 12.19
C THR A 195 -1.03 -7.82 12.32
N LEU A 196 -0.57 -9.04 12.59
CA LEU A 196 0.84 -9.46 12.61
C LEU A 196 1.08 -10.48 11.51
N VAL A 197 2.14 -10.31 10.72
CA VAL A 197 2.46 -11.18 9.58
C VAL A 197 3.88 -11.72 9.65
N GLY A 198 4.11 -12.89 9.03
CA GLY A 198 5.44 -13.50 9.01
C GLY A 198 5.86 -14.10 10.35
N VAL A 199 4.92 -14.51 11.19
CA VAL A 199 5.13 -15.06 12.53
C VAL A 199 5.43 -16.56 12.45
N LYS A 200 6.64 -16.89 12.03
CA LYS A 200 7.06 -18.28 11.78
C LYS A 200 6.85 -19.20 12.99
N GLY A 201 6.22 -20.34 12.75
CA GLY A 201 6.02 -21.39 13.75
C GLY A 201 4.90 -21.12 14.76
N ILE A 202 4.10 -20.07 14.58
CA ILE A 202 3.02 -19.73 15.51
C ILE A 202 1.92 -20.79 15.54
N LEU A 203 1.59 -21.39 14.40
CA LEU A 203 0.56 -22.42 14.29
C LEU A 203 0.86 -23.69 15.09
N SER A 204 2.13 -23.95 15.40
CA SER A 204 2.54 -25.08 16.25
C SER A 204 2.55 -24.76 17.73
N LYS A 205 2.32 -23.52 18.12
CA LYS A 205 2.43 -23.04 19.52
C LYS A 205 1.08 -22.71 20.16
N VAL A 206 0.05 -22.60 19.34
CA VAL A 206 -1.28 -22.20 19.76
C VAL A 206 -2.28 -23.24 19.27
N ASP A 207 -3.23 -23.65 20.09
CA ASP A 207 -4.31 -24.54 19.72
C ASP A 207 -5.58 -23.73 19.39
N ASP A 208 -6.47 -24.34 18.60
CA ASP A 208 -7.77 -23.73 18.28
C ASP A 208 -8.59 -23.47 19.55
N GLY A 209 -9.21 -22.32 19.65
CA GLY A 209 -9.98 -21.88 20.81
C GLY A 209 -9.15 -21.39 22.02
N GLU A 210 -7.83 -21.40 21.94
CA GLU A 210 -7.00 -20.82 22.99
C GLU A 210 -7.08 -19.31 23.05
N TYR A 211 -7.01 -18.75 24.28
CA TYR A 211 -6.90 -17.30 24.45
C TYR A 211 -5.48 -16.81 24.21
N ILE A 212 -5.39 -15.70 23.50
CA ILE A 212 -4.15 -14.95 23.33
C ILE A 212 -4.36 -13.47 23.63
N CYS A 213 -3.27 -12.82 24.06
CA CYS A 213 -3.16 -11.38 24.06
C CYS A 213 -2.24 -10.97 22.93
N MET A 214 -2.65 -10.02 22.09
CA MET A 214 -1.86 -9.49 20.98
C MET A 214 -1.77 -7.98 21.09
N ASP A 215 -0.56 -7.45 21.12
CA ASP A 215 -0.25 -6.05 20.89
C ASP A 215 0.42 -5.91 19.53
N ALA A 216 -0.37 -5.59 18.52
CA ALA A 216 0.15 -5.41 17.17
C ALA A 216 0.93 -4.09 17.00
N GLY A 217 0.84 -3.14 17.91
CA GLY A 217 1.66 -1.93 17.94
C GLY A 217 3.10 -2.23 18.34
N GLU A 218 3.27 -3.04 19.39
CA GLU A 218 4.58 -3.46 19.94
C GLU A 218 5.11 -4.75 19.31
N GLY A 219 4.31 -5.42 18.45
CA GLY A 219 4.67 -6.70 17.84
C GLY A 219 4.80 -7.82 18.87
N VAL A 220 3.86 -7.92 19.81
CA VAL A 220 3.90 -8.91 20.90
C VAL A 220 2.67 -9.79 20.87
N ILE A 221 2.87 -11.11 21.01
CA ILE A 221 1.83 -12.11 21.21
C ILE A 221 2.12 -12.84 22.51
N VAL A 222 1.15 -12.94 23.40
CA VAL A 222 1.21 -13.77 24.61
C VAL A 222 0.26 -14.94 24.45
N VAL A 223 0.81 -16.14 24.43
CA VAL A 223 0.07 -17.39 24.32
C VAL A 223 -0.23 -17.92 25.71
N LYS A 224 -1.49 -18.34 25.94
CA LYS A 224 -1.98 -18.84 27.23
C LYS A 224 -1.68 -17.83 28.36
N PRO A 225 -2.20 -16.57 28.26
CA PRO A 225 -2.01 -15.59 29.31
C PRO A 225 -2.58 -16.10 30.64
N ASP A 226 -1.95 -15.76 31.74
CA ASP A 226 -2.58 -15.92 33.05
C ASP A 226 -3.56 -14.75 33.31
N GLU A 227 -4.36 -14.86 34.36
CA GLU A 227 -5.41 -13.86 34.68
C GLU A 227 -4.82 -12.44 34.89
N GLU A 228 -3.61 -12.33 35.40
CA GLU A 228 -2.94 -11.04 35.61
C GLU A 228 -2.51 -10.42 34.28
N THR A 229 -1.93 -11.19 33.39
CA THR A 229 -1.54 -10.77 32.04
C THR A 229 -2.77 -10.42 31.19
N GLU A 230 -3.80 -11.26 31.23
CA GLU A 230 -5.05 -10.98 30.51
C GLU A 230 -5.65 -9.64 30.95
N LYS A 231 -5.72 -9.41 32.25
CA LYS A 231 -6.19 -8.15 32.82
C LYS A 231 -5.33 -6.96 32.38
N GLU A 232 -3.99 -7.09 32.42
CA GLU A 232 -3.07 -6.04 31.93
C GLU A 232 -3.37 -5.66 30.47
N TYR A 233 -3.58 -6.66 29.59
CA TYR A 233 -3.87 -6.41 28.19
C TYR A 233 -5.28 -5.85 27.95
N LEU A 234 -6.27 -6.23 28.75
CA LEU A 234 -7.60 -5.62 28.73
C LEU A 234 -7.55 -4.14 29.15
N ASP A 235 -6.78 -3.82 30.19
CA ASP A 235 -6.57 -2.44 30.63
C ASP A 235 -5.83 -1.62 29.56
N LYS A 236 -4.80 -2.18 28.93
CA LYS A 236 -4.11 -1.57 27.78
C LYS A 236 -5.04 -1.35 26.59
N LYS A 237 -5.89 -2.34 26.26
CA LYS A 237 -6.88 -2.23 25.19
C LYS A 237 -7.86 -1.10 25.47
N ALA A 238 -8.42 -1.04 26.67
CA ALA A 238 -9.34 0.01 27.07
C ALA A 238 -8.69 1.41 27.00
N ALA A 239 -7.45 1.55 27.46
CA ALA A 239 -6.69 2.80 27.34
C ALA A 239 -6.44 3.20 25.88
N TYR A 240 -6.08 2.24 25.01
CA TYR A 240 -5.87 2.46 23.59
C TYR A 240 -7.16 2.89 22.88
N GLU A 241 -8.29 2.23 23.17
CA GLU A 241 -9.59 2.57 22.61
C GLU A 241 -10.09 3.94 23.09
N GLN A 242 -9.88 4.26 24.37
CA GLN A 242 -10.21 5.57 24.94
C GLN A 242 -9.37 6.69 24.28
N GLU A 243 -8.07 6.46 24.14
CA GLU A 243 -7.17 7.39 23.48
C GLU A 243 -7.58 7.62 22.02
N ARG A 244 -7.87 6.53 21.29
CA ARG A 244 -8.35 6.60 19.92
C ARG A 244 -9.65 7.41 19.81
N ALA A 245 -10.64 7.13 20.67
CA ALA A 245 -11.91 7.87 20.67
C ALA A 245 -11.71 9.36 21.00
N ARG A 246 -10.78 9.67 21.91
CA ARG A 246 -10.41 11.04 22.27
C ARG A 246 -9.81 11.78 21.07
N LEU A 247 -8.88 11.15 20.36
CA LEU A 247 -8.26 11.71 19.17
C LEU A 247 -9.26 11.87 18.02
N GLU A 248 -10.14 10.90 17.82
CA GLU A 248 -11.24 10.99 16.83
C GLU A 248 -12.15 12.19 17.10
N GLY A 249 -12.40 12.51 18.36
CA GLY A 249 -13.15 13.69 18.76
C GLY A 249 -12.53 15.03 18.34
N LEU A 250 -11.22 15.07 18.08
CA LEU A 250 -10.49 16.25 17.64
C LEU A 250 -10.51 16.46 16.11
N ARG A 251 -10.91 15.47 15.33
CA ARG A 251 -10.80 15.50 13.85
C ARG A 251 -11.50 16.68 13.20
N ASN A 252 -12.64 17.12 13.77
CA ASN A 252 -13.39 18.28 13.25
C ASN A 252 -12.82 19.63 13.69
N THR A 253 -11.79 19.64 14.53
CA THR A 253 -11.15 20.86 15.00
C THR A 253 -10.02 21.23 14.04
N PRO A 254 -10.05 22.42 13.39
CA PRO A 254 -8.95 22.88 12.58
C PRO A 254 -7.65 22.92 13.39
N ALA A 255 -6.54 22.46 12.79
CA ALA A 255 -5.23 22.50 13.45
C ALA A 255 -4.71 23.93 13.50
N VAL A 256 -5.02 24.64 14.58
CA VAL A 256 -4.62 26.02 14.86
C VAL A 256 -3.89 26.03 16.18
N THR A 257 -2.70 26.57 16.21
CA THR A 257 -1.93 26.79 17.45
C THR A 257 -2.61 27.80 18.36
N LYS A 258 -2.31 27.83 19.64
CA LYS A 258 -2.93 28.79 20.58
C LYS A 258 -2.62 30.26 20.25
N ASP A 259 -1.51 30.53 19.58
CA ASP A 259 -1.16 31.86 19.05
C ASP A 259 -1.90 32.23 17.75
N GLY A 260 -2.75 31.33 17.24
CA GLY A 260 -3.62 31.57 16.09
C GLY A 260 -3.05 31.20 14.74
N LYS A 261 -1.86 30.58 14.65
CA LYS A 261 -1.30 30.12 13.38
C LYS A 261 -2.03 28.86 12.89
N ARG A 262 -2.60 28.91 11.68
CA ARG A 262 -3.18 27.74 11.00
C ARG A 262 -2.06 26.85 10.48
N ILE A 263 -2.14 25.55 10.77
CA ILE A 263 -1.26 24.51 10.26
C ILE A 263 -2.09 23.57 9.38
N TYR A 264 -1.57 23.20 8.23
CA TYR A 264 -2.25 22.29 7.31
C TYR A 264 -1.81 20.83 7.56
N LEU A 265 -2.79 19.96 7.71
CA LEU A 265 -2.57 18.52 7.93
C LEU A 265 -3.00 17.75 6.69
N CYS A 266 -2.03 17.24 5.96
CA CYS A 266 -2.22 16.56 4.69
C CYS A 266 -1.81 15.09 4.77
N ALA A 267 -2.33 14.30 3.83
CA ALA A 267 -1.98 12.89 3.72
C ALA A 267 -0.90 12.64 2.66
N ASN A 268 0.00 11.68 2.94
CA ASN A 268 0.84 11.02 1.95
C ASN A 268 0.12 9.77 1.45
N VAL A 269 -0.03 9.62 0.14
CA VAL A 269 -0.76 8.53 -0.48
C VAL A 269 0.00 7.96 -1.68
N GLY A 270 -0.21 6.67 -1.96
CA GLY A 270 0.32 6.00 -3.13
C GLY A 270 -0.74 5.69 -4.19
N ASN A 271 -2.01 5.72 -3.82
CA ASN A 271 -3.14 5.39 -4.68
C ASN A 271 -4.44 6.07 -4.19
N VAL A 272 -5.51 5.91 -4.96
CA VAL A 272 -6.83 6.50 -4.65
C VAL A 272 -7.45 5.90 -3.37
N GLN A 273 -7.22 4.62 -3.10
CA GLN A 273 -7.74 3.98 -1.89
C GLN A 273 -7.11 4.58 -0.62
N ASP A 274 -5.85 4.96 -0.66
CA ASP A 274 -5.21 5.65 0.46
C ASP A 274 -5.87 7.00 0.75
N ILE A 275 -6.33 7.71 -0.28
CA ILE A 275 -7.11 8.95 -0.10
C ILE A 275 -8.40 8.64 0.64
N ARG A 276 -9.18 7.63 0.19
CA ARG A 276 -10.42 7.22 0.85
C ARG A 276 -10.21 6.86 2.31
N ASN A 277 -9.09 6.21 2.62
CA ASN A 277 -8.71 5.83 3.99
C ASN A 277 -8.29 7.04 4.84
N ALA A 278 -7.78 8.12 4.23
CA ALA A 278 -7.36 9.33 4.93
C ALA A 278 -8.52 10.33 5.15
N LEU A 279 -9.56 10.33 4.31
CA LEU A 279 -10.69 11.26 4.43
C LEU A 279 -11.35 11.27 5.83
N PRO A 280 -11.55 10.12 6.52
CA PRO A 280 -12.11 10.13 7.88
C PRO A 280 -11.26 10.86 8.93
N MET A 281 -9.98 11.13 8.65
CA MET A 281 -9.07 11.91 9.51
C MET A 281 -9.30 13.43 9.37
N ASN A 282 -10.23 13.84 8.52
CA ASN A 282 -10.51 15.26 8.21
C ASN A 282 -9.22 16.01 7.83
N ILE A 283 -8.58 15.51 6.78
CA ILE A 283 -7.36 16.10 6.21
C ILE A 283 -7.66 17.40 5.46
N ASP A 284 -6.68 18.30 5.42
CA ASP A 284 -6.74 19.54 4.63
C ASP A 284 -6.44 19.29 3.14
N GLY A 285 -5.92 18.12 2.80
CA GLY A 285 -5.61 17.74 1.42
C GLY A 285 -4.65 16.56 1.33
N VAL A 286 -4.17 16.32 0.14
CA VAL A 286 -3.11 15.36 -0.17
C VAL A 286 -1.83 16.14 -0.47
N GLY A 287 -0.90 16.19 0.48
CA GLY A 287 0.36 16.91 0.31
C GLY A 287 1.41 16.14 -0.49
N LEU A 288 1.21 14.82 -0.64
CA LEU A 288 2.03 13.99 -1.51
C LEU A 288 1.23 12.83 -2.09
N PHE A 289 0.95 12.89 -3.38
CA PHE A 289 0.55 11.72 -4.17
C PHE A 289 1.79 11.15 -4.86
N ARG A 290 2.16 9.92 -4.52
CA ARG A 290 3.34 9.21 -5.05
C ARG A 290 2.99 8.54 -6.36
N SER A 291 3.23 9.22 -7.48
CA SER A 291 2.86 8.73 -8.82
C SER A 291 3.64 7.50 -9.27
N GLU A 292 4.80 7.23 -8.68
CA GLU A 292 5.63 6.07 -9.03
C GLU A 292 4.92 4.73 -8.85
N PHE A 293 4.00 4.59 -7.91
CA PHE A 293 3.23 3.35 -7.73
C PHE A 293 2.39 2.99 -8.96
N LEU A 294 1.86 3.99 -9.66
CA LEU A 294 1.13 3.76 -10.90
C LEU A 294 2.04 3.19 -12.00
N TYR A 295 3.29 3.61 -12.03
CA TYR A 295 4.29 3.06 -12.96
C TYR A 295 4.75 1.68 -12.55
N MET A 296 5.01 1.45 -11.25
CA MET A 296 5.50 0.16 -10.74
C MET A 296 4.46 -0.96 -10.84
N GLN A 297 3.17 -0.63 -10.81
CA GLN A 297 2.07 -1.59 -10.91
C GLN A 297 1.64 -1.87 -12.37
N ASN A 298 2.23 -1.17 -13.33
CA ASN A 298 1.91 -1.35 -14.74
C ASN A 298 2.90 -2.30 -15.43
N THR A 299 2.61 -2.69 -16.67
CA THR A 299 3.43 -3.53 -17.55
C THR A 299 4.10 -2.75 -18.67
N HIS A 300 3.84 -1.44 -18.72
CA HIS A 300 4.39 -0.47 -19.68
C HIS A 300 4.37 0.92 -19.03
N PHE A 301 5.04 1.89 -19.67
CA PHE A 301 4.91 3.28 -19.23
C PHE A 301 3.44 3.72 -19.35
N PRO A 302 2.80 4.13 -18.23
CA PRO A 302 1.39 4.49 -18.25
C PRO A 302 1.10 5.62 -19.24
N THR A 303 0.10 5.42 -20.09
CA THR A 303 -0.38 6.41 -21.05
C THR A 303 -1.01 7.62 -20.35
N GLU A 304 -1.17 8.73 -21.09
CA GLU A 304 -1.88 9.92 -20.61
C GLU A 304 -3.28 9.56 -20.06
N GLU A 305 -4.01 8.65 -20.75
CA GLU A 305 -5.38 8.30 -20.35
C GLU A 305 -5.42 7.45 -19.07
N GLU A 306 -4.56 6.45 -18.95
CA GLU A 306 -4.47 5.63 -17.73
C GLU A 306 -4.13 6.48 -16.51
N GLN A 307 -3.18 7.39 -16.65
CA GLN A 307 -2.81 8.33 -15.57
C GLN A 307 -3.94 9.32 -15.28
N PHE A 308 -4.59 9.85 -16.31
CA PHE A 308 -5.68 10.81 -16.16
C PHE A 308 -6.85 10.25 -15.35
N VAL A 309 -7.27 9.00 -15.61
CA VAL A 309 -8.34 8.36 -14.85
C VAL A 309 -8.05 8.35 -13.35
N VAL A 310 -6.83 7.96 -12.98
CA VAL A 310 -6.40 7.89 -11.57
C VAL A 310 -6.28 9.29 -10.95
N TYR A 311 -5.63 10.24 -11.64
CA TYR A 311 -5.45 11.59 -11.10
C TYR A 311 -6.75 12.38 -11.02
N LYS A 312 -7.68 12.17 -11.95
CA LYS A 312 -9.02 12.75 -11.90
C LYS A 312 -9.79 12.27 -10.67
N GLU A 313 -9.85 10.96 -10.45
CA GLU A 313 -10.52 10.39 -9.28
C GLU A 313 -9.89 10.90 -7.97
N ALA A 314 -8.55 10.96 -7.93
CA ALA A 314 -7.83 11.53 -6.80
C ALA A 314 -8.20 13.02 -6.57
N ALA A 315 -8.31 13.82 -7.63
CA ALA A 315 -8.68 15.24 -7.56
C ALA A 315 -10.12 15.45 -7.09
N GLU A 316 -11.05 14.60 -7.54
CA GLU A 316 -12.46 14.64 -7.11
C GLU A 316 -12.64 14.27 -5.63
N LEU A 317 -11.79 13.40 -5.10
CA LEU A 317 -11.80 12.96 -3.69
C LEU A 317 -11.07 13.93 -2.75
N ALA A 318 -9.97 14.52 -3.21
CA ALA A 318 -9.18 15.45 -2.40
C ALA A 318 -9.96 16.75 -2.20
N SER A 319 -10.42 16.99 -0.98
CA SER A 319 -11.40 18.03 -0.66
C SER A 319 -10.88 19.47 -0.82
N GLN A 320 -9.57 19.71 -0.68
CA GLN A 320 -8.97 21.03 -0.77
C GLN A 320 -7.79 21.09 -1.75
N GLU A 321 -6.76 20.27 -1.55
CA GLU A 321 -5.60 20.26 -2.45
C GLU A 321 -5.10 18.84 -2.70
N LEU A 322 -4.58 18.62 -3.91
CA LEU A 322 -3.91 17.41 -4.34
C LEU A 322 -2.55 17.75 -4.94
N THR A 323 -1.47 17.49 -4.21
CA THR A 323 -0.11 17.65 -4.73
C THR A 323 0.37 16.35 -5.35
N ILE A 324 0.49 16.32 -6.66
CA ILE A 324 1.02 15.17 -7.40
C ILE A 324 2.51 15.38 -7.62
N ARG A 325 3.33 14.48 -7.03
CA ARG A 325 4.75 14.42 -7.34
C ARG A 325 4.94 13.76 -8.70
N THR A 326 5.66 14.42 -9.61
CA THR A 326 6.03 13.79 -10.87
C THR A 326 6.95 12.60 -10.62
N LEU A 327 7.11 11.75 -11.61
CA LEU A 327 7.75 10.45 -11.51
C LEU A 327 9.08 10.48 -10.72
N ASP A 328 9.15 9.62 -9.70
CA ASP A 328 10.35 9.40 -8.90
C ASP A 328 10.71 7.91 -8.88
N ILE A 329 11.20 7.44 -10.04
CA ILE A 329 11.77 6.09 -10.24
C ILE A 329 13.30 6.17 -10.38
N GLY A 330 13.96 5.02 -10.36
CA GLY A 330 15.40 4.88 -10.26
C GLY A 330 15.87 4.76 -8.81
N GLY A 331 17.16 4.59 -8.60
CA GLY A 331 17.67 4.31 -7.26
C GLY A 331 17.31 2.89 -6.80
N ASP A 332 16.34 2.79 -5.90
CA ASP A 332 15.82 1.53 -5.35
C ASP A 332 14.48 1.07 -5.96
N LYS A 333 13.94 1.85 -6.91
CA LYS A 333 12.64 1.59 -7.54
C LYS A 333 12.84 1.13 -8.98
N GLU A 334 12.66 -0.17 -9.19
CA GLU A 334 12.75 -0.81 -10.49
C GLU A 334 11.36 -0.91 -11.15
N LEU A 335 11.36 -0.95 -12.51
CA LEU A 335 10.17 -1.24 -13.30
C LEU A 335 10.33 -2.62 -13.93
N SER A 336 9.30 -3.46 -13.90
CA SER A 336 9.32 -4.80 -14.45
C SER A 336 9.46 -4.84 -15.98
N TYR A 337 9.09 -3.75 -16.66
CA TYR A 337 9.03 -3.61 -18.12
C TYR A 337 10.11 -2.68 -18.69
N TYR A 338 10.98 -2.09 -17.86
CA TYR A 338 12.06 -1.22 -18.29
C TYR A 338 13.33 -1.52 -17.50
N GLU A 339 14.37 -1.97 -18.21
CA GLU A 339 15.66 -2.28 -17.59
C GLU A 339 16.53 -1.02 -17.52
N PHE A 340 16.82 -0.58 -16.28
CA PHE A 340 17.74 0.52 -16.04
C PHE A 340 19.19 0.02 -16.17
N GLU A 341 20.04 0.86 -16.73
CA GLU A 341 21.49 0.57 -16.70
C GLU A 341 21.97 0.46 -15.25
N LYS A 342 22.80 -0.53 -14.99
CA LYS A 342 23.33 -0.74 -13.63
C LYS A 342 24.33 0.36 -13.27
N GLU A 343 24.01 1.11 -12.24
CA GLU A 343 24.85 2.17 -11.71
C GLU A 343 25.56 1.73 -10.43
N GLU A 344 26.76 2.28 -10.17
CA GLU A 344 27.49 2.02 -8.92
C GLU A 344 26.83 2.67 -7.70
N ASN A 345 26.21 3.82 -7.89
CA ASN A 345 25.51 4.60 -6.86
C ASN A 345 24.11 5.03 -7.34
N PRO A 346 23.13 4.12 -7.40
CA PRO A 346 21.82 4.40 -8.01
C PRO A 346 21.09 5.59 -7.39
N PHE A 347 21.23 5.82 -6.09
CA PHE A 347 20.61 6.99 -5.41
C PHE A 347 21.21 8.33 -5.85
N LEU A 348 22.42 8.35 -6.38
CA LEU A 348 23.10 9.53 -6.91
C LEU A 348 23.03 9.61 -8.44
N GLY A 349 22.43 8.63 -9.09
CA GLY A 349 22.45 8.40 -10.52
C GLY A 349 21.27 9.01 -11.28
N TRP A 350 20.88 8.30 -12.33
CA TRP A 350 19.80 8.66 -13.24
C TRP A 350 18.46 8.29 -12.63
N ARG A 351 17.81 9.24 -11.93
CA ARG A 351 16.51 9.06 -11.25
C ARG A 351 15.64 10.30 -11.32
N ALA A 352 14.35 10.13 -11.09
CA ALA A 352 13.37 11.19 -10.90
C ALA A 352 13.36 12.23 -12.04
N ILE A 353 13.53 13.53 -11.72
CA ILE A 353 13.50 14.60 -12.72
C ILE A 353 14.55 14.43 -13.83
N ARG A 354 15.68 13.78 -13.55
CA ARG A 354 16.72 13.50 -14.56
C ARG A 354 16.18 12.57 -15.65
N ILE A 355 15.48 11.49 -15.25
CA ILE A 355 14.77 10.60 -16.18
C ILE A 355 13.70 11.38 -16.94
N SER A 356 12.89 12.16 -16.23
CA SER A 356 11.77 12.91 -16.80
C SER A 356 12.23 13.93 -17.87
N LEU A 357 13.33 14.63 -17.63
CA LEU A 357 13.87 15.61 -18.59
C LEU A 357 14.57 14.97 -19.80
N ASP A 358 15.10 13.74 -19.65
CA ASP A 358 15.67 12.98 -20.75
C ASP A 358 14.59 12.29 -21.57
N MET A 359 13.58 11.67 -20.92
CA MET A 359 12.46 10.96 -21.54
C MET A 359 11.23 11.87 -21.68
N LYS A 360 11.38 12.97 -22.43
CA LYS A 360 10.37 14.05 -22.51
C LYS A 360 9.00 13.58 -22.98
N ASP A 361 8.91 12.61 -23.87
CA ASP A 361 7.63 12.13 -24.36
C ASP A 361 6.84 11.43 -23.24
N MET A 362 7.48 10.55 -22.49
CA MET A 362 6.91 9.91 -21.31
C MET A 362 6.53 10.96 -20.25
N PHE A 363 7.38 11.95 -20.00
CA PHE A 363 7.11 13.01 -19.05
C PHE A 363 5.91 13.88 -19.47
N LYS A 364 5.76 14.19 -20.75
CA LYS A 364 4.61 14.92 -21.30
C LYS A 364 3.30 14.15 -21.17
N GLU A 365 3.32 12.82 -21.29
CA GLU A 365 2.15 11.98 -20.96
C GLU A 365 1.67 12.24 -19.53
N GLN A 366 2.59 12.21 -18.56
CA GLN A 366 2.27 12.47 -17.16
C GLN A 366 1.79 13.91 -16.95
N LEU A 367 2.49 14.90 -17.49
CA LEU A 367 2.13 16.31 -17.31
C LEU A 367 0.75 16.64 -17.89
N ARG A 368 0.41 16.11 -19.08
CA ARG A 368 -0.92 16.30 -19.66
C ARG A 368 -2.00 15.63 -18.81
N ALA A 369 -1.76 14.43 -18.30
CA ALA A 369 -2.69 13.75 -17.41
C ALA A 369 -2.96 14.57 -16.12
N ILE A 370 -1.92 15.11 -15.49
CA ILE A 370 -2.04 15.96 -14.29
C ILE A 370 -2.80 17.26 -14.62
N LEU A 371 -2.44 17.93 -15.73
CA LEU A 371 -3.13 19.13 -16.17
C LEU A 371 -4.62 18.88 -16.43
N ARG A 372 -4.98 17.81 -17.15
CA ARG A 372 -6.38 17.43 -17.37
C ARG A 372 -7.12 17.17 -16.06
N ALA A 373 -6.47 16.51 -15.11
CA ALA A 373 -7.05 16.24 -13.78
C ALA A 373 -7.33 17.53 -13.00
N SER A 374 -6.55 18.61 -13.22
CA SER A 374 -6.73 19.90 -12.54
C SER A 374 -8.04 20.61 -12.90
N ALA A 375 -8.77 20.16 -13.94
CA ALA A 375 -10.12 20.62 -14.21
C ALA A 375 -11.18 20.09 -13.22
N PHE A 376 -10.83 19.09 -12.39
CA PHE A 376 -11.75 18.39 -11.49
C PHE A 376 -11.47 18.64 -10.00
N GLY A 377 -10.42 19.37 -9.66
CA GLY A 377 -10.05 19.70 -8.29
C GLY A 377 -8.82 20.61 -8.24
N HIS A 378 -8.47 21.05 -7.04
CA HIS A 378 -7.26 21.88 -6.83
C HIS A 378 -6.00 20.99 -6.87
N VAL A 379 -5.43 20.79 -8.04
CA VAL A 379 -4.22 20.00 -8.28
C VAL A 379 -2.99 20.87 -8.34
N ARG A 380 -1.90 20.43 -7.71
CA ARG A 380 -0.58 21.06 -7.74
C ARG A 380 0.46 20.07 -8.30
N ILE A 381 1.45 20.56 -9.02
CA ILE A 381 2.56 19.77 -9.54
C ILE A 381 3.79 19.95 -8.63
N MET A 382 4.42 18.85 -8.23
CA MET A 382 5.65 18.88 -7.44
C MET A 382 6.77 18.13 -8.15
N PHE A 383 7.90 18.81 -8.42
CA PHE A 383 9.06 18.20 -9.07
C PHE A 383 10.06 17.67 -8.04
N PRO A 384 10.43 16.35 -8.10
CA PRO A 384 11.40 15.74 -7.20
C PRO A 384 12.84 15.98 -7.65
N MET A 385 13.80 15.79 -6.72
CA MET A 385 15.25 15.67 -6.99
C MET A 385 15.91 16.84 -7.74
N ILE A 386 15.33 18.04 -7.69
CA ILE A 386 15.91 19.25 -8.30
C ILE A 386 17.23 19.63 -7.62
N ILE A 387 18.27 19.89 -8.42
CA ILE A 387 19.57 20.37 -7.96
C ILE A 387 20.01 21.70 -8.61
N ALA A 388 19.38 22.07 -9.73
CA ALA A 388 19.73 23.26 -10.48
C ALA A 388 18.49 24.04 -10.95
N MET A 389 18.61 25.37 -11.02
CA MET A 389 17.54 26.26 -11.50
C MET A 389 17.08 25.91 -12.92
N GLU A 390 17.99 25.44 -13.74
CA GLU A 390 17.72 25.05 -15.12
C GLU A 390 16.78 23.84 -15.20
N GLU A 391 16.91 22.87 -14.29
CA GLU A 391 16.00 21.71 -14.23
C GLU A 391 14.57 22.15 -13.91
N LEU A 392 14.39 23.04 -12.93
CA LEU A 392 13.08 23.59 -12.58
C LEU A 392 12.48 24.39 -13.75
N LYS A 393 13.27 25.22 -14.40
CA LYS A 393 12.82 26.01 -15.57
C LYS A 393 12.46 25.12 -16.75
N ASN A 394 13.23 24.09 -17.03
CA ASN A 394 12.96 23.13 -18.09
C ASN A 394 11.68 22.33 -17.81
N ALA A 395 11.46 21.87 -16.58
CA ALA A 395 10.24 21.18 -16.18
C ALA A 395 9.01 22.11 -16.34
N LYS A 396 9.07 23.34 -15.85
CA LYS A 396 8.00 24.35 -16.02
C LYS A 396 7.76 24.70 -17.49
N ALA A 397 8.79 24.70 -18.33
CA ALA A 397 8.65 24.93 -19.77
C ALA A 397 7.89 23.79 -20.45
N LEU A 398 8.16 22.53 -20.08
CA LEU A 398 7.41 21.37 -20.58
C LEU A 398 5.94 21.39 -20.14
N VAL A 399 5.63 21.83 -18.90
CA VAL A 399 4.23 22.04 -18.47
C VAL A 399 3.55 23.05 -19.38
N LYS A 400 4.18 24.19 -19.69
CA LYS A 400 3.63 25.22 -20.58
C LYS A 400 3.45 24.71 -22.01
N GLU A 401 4.32 23.83 -22.48
CA GLU A 401 4.18 23.17 -23.77
C GLU A 401 2.96 22.25 -23.77
N CYS A 402 2.79 21.42 -22.73
CA CYS A 402 1.62 20.57 -22.56
C CYS A 402 0.31 21.37 -22.48
N MET A 403 0.31 22.52 -21.81
CA MET A 403 -0.84 23.42 -21.77
C MET A 403 -1.28 23.86 -23.17
N LYS A 404 -0.32 24.22 -24.05
CA LYS A 404 -0.61 24.58 -25.45
C LYS A 404 -1.20 23.38 -26.23
N GLU A 405 -0.64 22.18 -26.03
CA GLU A 405 -1.16 20.97 -26.68
C GLU A 405 -2.60 20.68 -26.24
N LEU A 406 -2.94 20.89 -24.97
CA LEU A 406 -4.29 20.73 -24.45
C LEU A 406 -5.25 21.81 -24.96
N ASP A 407 -4.79 23.07 -25.07
CA ASP A 407 -5.57 24.15 -25.69
C ASP A 407 -5.90 23.83 -27.16
N GLU A 408 -4.94 23.29 -27.94
CA GLU A 408 -5.15 22.84 -29.33
C GLU A 408 -6.12 21.66 -29.44
N ARG A 409 -6.15 20.78 -28.42
CA ARG A 409 -7.09 19.65 -28.31
C ARG A 409 -8.46 20.07 -27.74
N GLY A 410 -8.63 21.32 -27.27
CA GLY A 410 -9.83 21.81 -26.61
C GLY A 410 -10.13 21.12 -25.27
N GLN A 411 -9.09 20.63 -24.59
CA GLN A 411 -9.20 19.97 -23.30
C GLN A 411 -9.07 20.98 -22.15
N ALA A 412 -9.94 20.86 -21.15
CA ALA A 412 -9.95 21.76 -19.99
C ALA A 412 -8.85 21.40 -18.99
N TYR A 413 -8.26 22.41 -18.38
CA TYR A 413 -7.29 22.33 -17.26
C TYR A 413 -7.25 23.65 -16.50
N ASP A 414 -6.66 23.66 -15.30
CA ASP A 414 -6.40 24.88 -14.55
C ASP A 414 -5.19 25.64 -15.14
N LYS A 415 -5.46 26.84 -15.68
CA LYS A 415 -4.41 27.69 -16.28
C LYS A 415 -3.44 28.29 -15.25
N ASN A 416 -3.82 28.27 -13.98
CA ASN A 416 -3.05 28.79 -12.86
C ASN A 416 -2.51 27.70 -11.94
N ILE A 417 -2.39 26.46 -12.45
CA ILE A 417 -1.88 25.34 -11.67
C ILE A 417 -0.55 25.68 -10.99
N GLU A 418 -0.47 25.47 -9.68
CA GLU A 418 0.74 25.72 -8.90
C GLU A 418 1.82 24.67 -9.20
N MET A 419 3.06 25.14 -9.38
CA MET A 419 4.22 24.30 -9.68
C MET A 419 5.31 24.51 -8.61
N GLY A 420 5.38 23.59 -7.68
CA GLY A 420 6.38 23.57 -6.61
C GLY A 420 7.46 22.52 -6.83
N MET A 421 8.32 22.40 -5.86
CA MET A 421 9.38 21.40 -5.89
C MET A 421 9.59 20.75 -4.52
N MET A 422 10.12 19.52 -4.56
CA MET A 422 10.57 18.84 -3.36
C MET A 422 11.98 19.33 -3.01
N ILE A 423 12.17 19.79 -1.79
CA ILE A 423 13.49 20.13 -1.24
C ILE A 423 14.03 18.89 -0.54
N GLU A 424 14.86 18.14 -1.23
CA GLU A 424 15.37 16.85 -0.74
C GLU A 424 16.84 16.60 -1.09
N THR A 425 17.49 17.57 -1.72
CA THR A 425 18.92 17.54 -2.04
C THR A 425 19.67 18.65 -1.31
N PRO A 426 20.95 18.46 -0.91
CA PRO A 426 21.73 19.55 -0.35
C PRO A 426 21.83 20.77 -1.28
N ALA A 427 21.88 20.55 -2.59
CA ALA A 427 21.90 21.64 -3.56
C ALA A 427 20.62 22.47 -3.52
N SER A 428 19.45 21.84 -3.44
CA SER A 428 18.18 22.58 -3.34
C SER A 428 18.06 23.37 -2.04
N VAL A 429 18.64 22.90 -0.94
CA VAL A 429 18.73 23.67 0.32
C VAL A 429 19.61 24.90 0.16
N MET A 430 20.80 24.72 -0.42
CA MET A 430 21.77 25.82 -0.58
C MET A 430 21.27 26.93 -1.51
N LEU A 431 20.41 26.60 -2.46
CA LEU A 431 19.83 27.52 -3.44
C LEU A 431 18.34 27.83 -3.16
N ALA A 432 17.85 27.52 -1.96
CA ALA A 432 16.42 27.66 -1.63
C ALA A 432 15.89 29.08 -1.81
N ASP A 433 16.69 30.10 -1.55
CA ASP A 433 16.33 31.52 -1.75
C ASP A 433 16.22 31.93 -3.23
N GLU A 434 16.90 31.21 -4.12
CA GLU A 434 16.74 31.40 -5.56
C GLU A 434 15.52 30.62 -6.08
N PHE A 435 15.36 29.37 -5.65
CA PHE A 435 14.22 28.54 -6.02
C PHE A 435 12.89 29.12 -5.54
N ALA A 436 12.84 29.73 -4.36
CA ALA A 436 11.63 30.33 -3.81
C ALA A 436 11.05 31.47 -4.69
N LYS A 437 11.86 32.11 -5.54
CA LYS A 437 11.40 33.12 -6.50
C LYS A 437 10.73 32.54 -7.72
N GLU A 438 10.94 31.26 -7.98
CA GLU A 438 10.47 30.57 -9.19
C GLU A 438 9.42 29.49 -8.88
N ALA A 439 9.42 28.92 -7.69
CA ALA A 439 8.47 27.89 -7.27
C ALA A 439 7.27 28.52 -6.55
N ASP A 440 6.09 27.91 -6.70
CA ASP A 440 4.87 28.38 -6.04
C ASP A 440 4.75 27.84 -4.60
N PHE A 441 5.42 26.75 -4.28
CA PHE A 441 5.52 26.15 -2.94
C PHE A 441 6.74 25.24 -2.82
N PHE A 442 7.14 24.95 -1.58
CA PHE A 442 8.12 23.92 -1.25
C PHE A 442 7.50 22.79 -0.44
N SER A 443 7.97 21.57 -0.65
CA SER A 443 7.73 20.44 0.24
C SER A 443 9.04 19.76 0.60
N ILE A 444 9.37 19.70 1.89
CA ILE A 444 10.65 19.14 2.36
C ILE A 444 10.55 17.62 2.40
N GLY A 445 11.35 16.95 1.57
CA GLY A 445 11.50 15.49 1.53
C GLY A 445 12.59 15.01 2.48
N THR A 446 12.30 14.95 3.78
CA THR A 446 13.33 14.66 4.81
C THR A 446 13.97 13.29 4.66
N ASN A 447 13.31 12.34 3.99
CA ASN A 447 13.88 11.00 3.81
C ASN A 447 15.17 11.06 2.98
N ASP A 448 15.11 11.62 1.78
CA ASP A 448 16.26 11.74 0.90
C ASP A 448 17.19 12.87 1.37
N LEU A 449 16.64 13.99 1.86
CA LEU A 449 17.45 15.08 2.41
C LEU A 449 18.40 14.61 3.52
N THR A 450 17.89 13.84 4.48
CA THR A 450 18.71 13.29 5.58
C THR A 450 19.78 12.35 5.04
N GLN A 451 19.41 11.44 4.12
CA GLN A 451 20.31 10.51 3.49
C GLN A 451 21.48 11.23 2.80
N TYR A 452 21.19 12.27 2.04
CA TYR A 452 22.22 13.02 1.29
C TYR A 452 23.04 13.96 2.15
N ILE A 453 22.46 14.63 3.16
CA ILE A 453 23.22 15.49 4.08
C ILE A 453 24.18 14.67 4.93
N LEU A 454 23.72 13.53 5.47
CA LEU A 454 24.53 12.70 6.34
C LEU A 454 25.39 11.68 5.58
N VAL A 455 25.18 11.54 4.27
CA VAL A 455 25.84 10.52 3.42
C VAL A 455 25.62 9.10 3.99
N VAL A 456 24.37 8.81 4.37
CA VAL A 456 23.98 7.54 4.99
C VAL A 456 22.87 6.91 4.16
N ASP A 457 23.12 5.74 3.62
CA ASP A 457 22.10 4.93 2.98
C ASP A 457 21.17 4.31 4.04
N ARG A 458 19.91 4.77 4.08
CA ARG A 458 18.88 4.30 5.01
C ARG A 458 18.53 2.83 4.83
N GLY A 459 18.75 2.25 3.64
CA GLY A 459 18.54 0.84 3.34
C GLY A 459 19.66 -0.08 3.87
N ASN A 460 20.81 0.47 4.20
CA ASN A 460 21.95 -0.30 4.68
C ASN A 460 21.84 -0.59 6.19
N LYS A 461 21.48 -1.82 6.55
CA LYS A 461 21.25 -2.27 7.93
C LYS A 461 22.43 -2.01 8.89
N LYS A 462 23.66 -1.93 8.38
CA LYS A 462 24.87 -1.71 9.22
C LYS A 462 25.00 -0.27 9.70
N ILE A 463 24.56 0.68 8.90
CA ILE A 463 24.71 2.12 9.17
C ILE A 463 23.37 2.84 9.33
N ALA A 464 22.23 2.18 9.14
CA ALA A 464 20.89 2.78 9.25
C ALA A 464 20.67 3.55 10.58
N LYS A 465 21.30 3.12 11.68
CA LYS A 465 21.26 3.84 12.97
C LYS A 465 21.93 5.22 12.95
N MET A 466 22.73 5.53 11.92
CA MET A 466 23.34 6.85 11.72
C MET A 466 22.39 7.80 10.96
N TYR A 467 21.33 7.25 10.39
CA TYR A 467 20.28 8.02 9.75
C TYR A 467 19.41 8.67 10.83
N ASP A 468 19.56 9.98 10.99
CA ASP A 468 18.91 10.74 12.06
C ASP A 468 18.51 12.13 11.53
N TYR A 469 17.21 12.35 11.32
CA TYR A 469 16.70 13.66 10.88
C TYR A 469 16.70 14.71 12.00
N PHE A 470 16.96 14.35 13.26
CA PHE A 470 17.22 15.33 14.33
C PHE A 470 18.67 15.82 14.35
N ASN A 471 19.52 15.27 13.48
CA ASN A 471 20.90 15.75 13.39
C ASN A 471 20.91 17.27 13.13
N PRO A 472 21.75 18.05 13.87
CA PRO A 472 21.79 19.50 13.73
C PRO A 472 22.04 19.99 12.30
N ALA A 473 22.73 19.22 11.44
CA ALA A 473 22.93 19.60 10.05
C ALA A 473 21.61 19.55 9.25
N VAL A 474 20.80 18.52 9.47
CA VAL A 474 19.49 18.37 8.83
C VAL A 474 18.52 19.44 9.33
N VAL A 475 18.46 19.65 10.65
CA VAL A 475 17.59 20.68 11.26
C VAL A 475 17.94 22.08 10.76
N ARG A 476 19.24 22.41 10.60
CA ARG A 476 19.67 23.70 10.00
C ARG A 476 19.24 23.81 8.55
N ALA A 477 19.33 22.74 7.77
CA ALA A 477 18.88 22.71 6.39
C ALA A 477 17.38 22.98 6.29
N ILE A 478 16.57 22.30 7.11
CA ILE A 478 15.11 22.51 7.20
C ILE A 478 14.79 23.99 7.52
N LYS A 479 15.46 24.54 8.54
CA LYS A 479 15.29 25.95 8.94
C LYS A 479 15.59 26.91 7.78
N GLN A 480 16.72 26.71 7.09
CA GLN A 480 17.11 27.54 5.95
C GLN A 480 16.05 27.53 4.83
N VAL A 481 15.48 26.36 4.55
CA VAL A 481 14.42 26.20 3.53
C VAL A 481 13.15 26.93 3.92
N ILE A 482 12.71 26.80 5.17
CA ILE A 482 11.50 27.48 5.67
C ILE A 482 11.69 29.01 5.62
N GLU A 483 12.82 29.51 6.10
CA GLU A 483 13.13 30.93 6.07
C GLU A 483 13.20 31.49 4.64
N ALA A 484 13.79 30.73 3.70
CA ALA A 484 13.87 31.12 2.30
C ALA A 484 12.48 31.18 1.64
N GLY A 485 11.65 30.19 1.85
CA GLY A 485 10.27 30.17 1.33
C GLY A 485 9.42 31.32 1.88
N HIS A 486 9.43 31.51 3.19
CA HIS A 486 8.68 32.57 3.85
C HIS A 486 9.11 33.98 3.41
N LYS A 487 10.41 34.20 3.13
CA LYS A 487 10.91 35.46 2.62
C LYS A 487 10.28 35.86 1.28
N GLU A 488 10.01 34.90 0.42
CA GLU A 488 9.34 35.09 -0.87
C GLU A 488 7.81 34.92 -0.79
N GLY A 489 7.27 34.62 0.42
CA GLY A 489 5.83 34.50 0.66
C GLY A 489 5.21 33.18 0.17
N ILE A 490 6.01 32.17 -0.09
CA ILE A 490 5.51 30.85 -0.52
C ILE A 490 5.32 29.90 0.68
N LYS A 491 4.36 28.99 0.57
CA LYS A 491 4.06 27.97 1.56
C LYS A 491 5.18 26.91 1.59
N VAL A 492 5.60 26.52 2.80
CA VAL A 492 6.59 25.45 2.99
C VAL A 492 5.96 24.30 3.76
N GLY A 493 5.81 23.17 3.08
CA GLY A 493 5.35 21.90 3.66
C GLY A 493 6.49 20.92 3.89
N MET A 494 6.15 19.79 4.52
CA MET A 494 7.04 18.64 4.69
C MET A 494 6.25 17.36 4.44
N CYS A 495 6.80 16.47 3.61
CA CYS A 495 6.20 15.18 3.30
C CYS A 495 7.08 13.97 3.64
N GLY A 496 8.27 14.20 4.18
CA GLY A 496 9.11 13.14 4.72
C GLY A 496 8.55 12.55 6.02
N GLU A 497 9.09 11.42 6.46
CA GLU A 497 8.63 10.69 7.66
C GLU A 497 8.67 11.55 8.92
N MET A 498 9.59 12.50 9.00
CA MET A 498 9.71 13.44 10.12
C MET A 498 8.41 14.23 10.38
N ALA A 499 7.61 14.53 9.34
CA ALA A 499 6.33 15.24 9.50
C ALA A 499 5.29 14.48 10.34
N GLY A 500 5.37 13.15 10.35
CA GLY A 500 4.49 12.28 11.13
C GLY A 500 5.08 11.80 12.46
N ASP A 501 6.31 12.19 12.78
CA ASP A 501 6.96 11.85 14.04
C ASP A 501 6.55 12.83 15.15
N GLN A 502 5.84 12.33 16.15
CA GLN A 502 5.37 13.11 17.29
C GLN A 502 6.51 13.88 18.02
N LYS A 503 7.74 13.34 18.01
CA LYS A 503 8.90 14.00 18.62
C LYS A 503 9.39 15.22 17.83
N ALA A 504 9.05 15.28 16.55
CA ALA A 504 9.48 16.35 15.67
C ALA A 504 8.47 17.52 15.61
N VAL A 505 7.22 17.32 15.99
CA VAL A 505 6.15 18.31 15.79
C VAL A 505 6.49 19.66 16.42
N GLU A 506 6.89 19.70 17.68
CA GLU A 506 7.25 20.95 18.38
C GLU A 506 8.39 21.67 17.66
N LEU A 507 9.46 20.92 17.32
CA LEU A 507 10.60 21.46 16.59
C LEU A 507 10.19 22.08 15.25
N LEU A 508 9.36 21.36 14.47
CA LEU A 508 8.92 21.82 13.16
C LEU A 508 8.00 23.06 13.26
N LEU A 509 7.17 23.13 14.27
CA LEU A 509 6.36 24.30 14.58
C LEU A 509 7.24 25.49 14.98
N ASP A 510 8.30 25.27 15.79
CA ASP A 510 9.27 26.30 16.17
C ASP A 510 10.04 26.86 14.97
N LEU A 511 10.32 25.99 13.99
CA LEU A 511 10.95 26.38 12.73
C LEU A 511 9.98 27.10 11.78
N GLY A 512 8.68 27.06 12.07
CA GLY A 512 7.66 27.78 11.32
C GLY A 512 7.01 27.00 10.18
N LEU A 513 7.13 25.68 10.14
CA LEU A 513 6.53 24.85 9.09
C LEU A 513 5.02 25.12 8.95
N ASP A 514 4.50 25.15 7.71
CA ASP A 514 3.12 25.50 7.41
C ASP A 514 2.23 24.27 7.17
N GLU A 515 2.80 23.21 6.59
CA GLU A 515 2.08 22.00 6.20
C GLU A 515 2.81 20.74 6.62
N PHE A 516 2.09 19.85 7.30
CA PHE A 516 2.56 18.53 7.68
C PHE A 516 1.83 17.48 6.85
N SER A 517 2.53 16.81 5.93
CA SER A 517 1.98 15.74 5.12
C SER A 517 2.58 14.40 5.55
N MET A 518 1.72 13.46 5.95
CA MET A 518 2.13 12.23 6.59
C MET A 518 1.20 11.06 6.28
N SER A 519 1.53 9.87 6.76
CA SER A 519 0.60 8.73 6.72
C SER A 519 -0.64 9.01 7.57
N ALA A 520 -1.81 8.52 7.14
CA ALA A 520 -3.09 8.74 7.82
C ALA A 520 -3.06 8.41 9.33
N GLY A 521 -2.31 7.36 9.71
CA GLY A 521 -2.21 6.95 11.12
C GLY A 521 -1.51 7.94 12.07
N SER A 522 -0.79 8.93 11.56
CA SER A 522 -0.10 9.95 12.36
C SER A 522 -0.92 11.24 12.53
N ILE A 523 -1.91 11.48 11.67
CA ILE A 523 -2.61 12.79 11.56
C ILE A 523 -3.28 13.19 12.88
N ASP A 524 -4.00 12.28 13.52
CA ASP A 524 -4.74 12.59 14.74
C ASP A 524 -3.81 13.00 15.88
N TYR A 525 -2.66 12.34 16.04
CA TYR A 525 -1.64 12.66 17.04
C TYR A 525 -0.97 14.01 16.78
N VAL A 526 -0.62 14.29 15.53
CA VAL A 526 0.00 15.58 15.16
C VAL A 526 -1.00 16.72 15.35
N ARG A 527 -2.30 16.50 14.99
CA ARG A 527 -3.37 17.47 15.25
C ARG A 527 -3.46 17.84 16.72
N GLU A 528 -3.47 16.84 17.59
CA GLU A 528 -3.52 17.06 19.03
C GLU A 528 -2.35 17.89 19.53
N GLN A 529 -1.13 17.55 19.13
CA GLN A 529 0.07 18.29 19.54
C GLN A 529 0.02 19.75 19.09
N ILE A 530 -0.45 20.03 17.87
CA ILE A 530 -0.63 21.38 17.37
C ILE A 530 -1.66 22.16 18.22
N LEU A 531 -2.80 21.53 18.54
CA LEU A 531 -3.85 22.15 19.35
C LEU A 531 -3.42 22.43 20.79
N ASN A 532 -2.55 21.60 21.34
CA ASN A 532 -2.04 21.72 22.72
C ASN A 532 -0.85 22.68 22.85
N ARG A 533 -0.22 23.05 21.75
CA ARG A 533 0.94 23.94 21.76
C ARG A 533 0.58 25.33 22.30
N GLU A 534 1.40 25.78 23.29
CA GLU A 534 1.34 27.15 23.88
C GLU A 534 1.90 28.22 22.97
#